data_6fec84b76a161f285c5d882f76b2d4ca
#
_entry.id   6fec84b76a161f285c5d882f76b2d4ca
#
_cell.length_a   1.000
_cell.length_b   1.000
_cell.length_c   1.000
_cell.angle_alpha   90.00
_cell.angle_beta   90.00
_cell.angle_gamma   90.00
#
_symmetry.space_group_name_H-M   'P 1'
#
loop_
_entity.id
_entity.type
_entity.pdbx_description
1 polymer ?
#
loop_
_entity_poly.entity_id
_entity_poly.type
_entity_poly.pdbx_seq_one_letter_code
_entity_poly.pdbx_strand_id
1 'polypeptide(L)'
;MMSLAGAPLNINILSYDVGSTKLMHPLTLQVSDQTLSEAIAECDAITAEFEHIPDDVLTLCAASGKFYPGKQAIKVGGDRSMEKALLDKTGVPCAPYQLITDRSHFDAAIGKLGLPLVIKTCQAGYDGKGQWRVRSDSDLEQIWSEMSDFLAAGREHSPHSIIAEKMIPFQREVSVIGARDKQGNMAIYPVTENEHTNGVLTLSIAKSISTGIHQQAVDAFSKLAAEMDYVGVLAIEFFDVDGQLMVNEIAPRVHNSGHWTQQGTLCSQFENHLRAIVGLPLGTTEAIGPSAMINVLGQPDIPAEVLSVANVTSHWYGKTQRPGRKMGHINLVAESEEALGEMLVALSAFLPEDDYPGVARRGLDLSLD
;
A
#
# COMPACT_ATOMS: atom_id res chain seq x y z
N MET A 1 5.05 -11.27 -8.74
CA MET A 1 3.66 -11.56 -8.40
C MET A 1 2.74 -11.42 -9.62
N MET A 2 2.63 -10.25 -10.24
CA MET A 2 1.77 -10.08 -11.44
C MET A 2 2.10 -11.08 -12.55
N SER A 3 3.38 -11.33 -12.88
CA SER A 3 3.73 -12.35 -13.89
C SER A 3 3.24 -13.75 -13.57
N LEU A 4 3.26 -14.14 -12.30
CA LEU A 4 2.74 -15.44 -11.86
C LEU A 4 1.21 -15.49 -12.01
N ALA A 5 0.52 -14.40 -11.66
CA ALA A 5 -0.93 -14.30 -11.80
C ALA A 5 -1.37 -14.18 -13.27
N GLY A 6 -0.54 -13.58 -14.14
CA GLY A 6 -0.85 -13.41 -15.57
C GLY A 6 -0.61 -14.65 -16.43
N ALA A 7 0.31 -15.51 -16.02
CA ALA A 7 0.68 -16.69 -16.81
C ALA A 7 -0.51 -17.62 -17.17
N PRO A 8 -1.42 -17.97 -16.23
CA PRO A 8 -2.61 -18.77 -16.54
C PRO A 8 -3.60 -18.08 -17.49
N LEU A 9 -3.55 -16.75 -17.57
CA LEU A 9 -4.39 -15.92 -18.44
C LEU A 9 -3.72 -15.64 -19.81
N ASN A 10 -2.56 -16.24 -20.08
CA ASN A 10 -1.74 -15.97 -21.27
C ASN A 10 -1.35 -14.48 -21.39
N ILE A 11 -1.12 -13.81 -20.24
CA ILE A 11 -0.64 -12.43 -20.17
C ILE A 11 0.86 -12.45 -19.95
N ASN A 12 1.62 -11.93 -20.92
CA ASN A 12 3.05 -11.75 -20.81
C ASN A 12 3.36 -10.39 -20.20
N ILE A 13 4.28 -10.35 -19.24
CA ILE A 13 4.68 -9.12 -18.55
C ILE A 13 6.15 -8.84 -18.79
N LEU A 14 6.44 -7.60 -19.18
CA LEU A 14 7.77 -7.03 -19.27
C LEU A 14 7.86 -5.89 -18.25
N SER A 15 8.93 -5.87 -17.46
CA SER A 15 9.16 -4.83 -16.44
C SER A 15 10.15 -3.80 -16.95
N TYR A 16 9.82 -2.52 -16.77
CA TYR A 16 10.78 -1.42 -16.95
C TYR A 16 11.28 -0.95 -15.58
N ASP A 17 12.60 -1.06 -15.38
CA ASP A 17 13.26 -0.54 -14.18
C ASP A 17 13.71 0.90 -14.43
N VAL A 18 13.07 1.84 -13.73
CA VAL A 18 13.34 3.29 -13.90
C VAL A 18 14.75 3.68 -13.44
N GLY A 19 15.35 2.93 -12.54
CA GLY A 19 16.71 3.21 -12.03
C GLY A 19 17.80 2.82 -13.00
N SER A 20 17.67 1.67 -13.65
CA SER A 20 18.62 1.18 -14.67
C SER A 20 18.21 1.54 -16.09
N THR A 21 17.00 2.05 -16.31
CA THR A 21 16.38 2.34 -17.61
C THR A 21 16.31 1.12 -18.55
N LYS A 22 16.14 -0.07 -17.96
CA LYS A 22 16.12 -1.33 -18.70
C LYS A 22 14.77 -2.03 -18.64
N LEU A 23 14.41 -2.66 -19.74
CA LEU A 23 13.32 -3.61 -19.83
C LEU A 23 13.85 -5.00 -19.51
N MET A 24 13.11 -5.76 -18.71
CA MET A 24 13.50 -7.12 -18.33
C MET A 24 12.29 -8.02 -18.07
N HIS A 25 12.48 -9.30 -18.29
CA HIS A 25 11.49 -10.30 -17.91
C HIS A 25 11.50 -10.45 -16.37
N PRO A 26 10.37 -10.24 -15.67
CA PRO A 26 10.36 -10.08 -14.20
C PRO A 26 10.68 -11.36 -13.43
N LEU A 27 10.57 -12.55 -14.03
CA LEU A 27 10.91 -13.83 -13.39
C LEU A 27 12.33 -14.32 -13.71
N THR A 28 12.76 -14.18 -14.98
CA THR A 28 14.08 -14.67 -15.42
C THR A 28 15.16 -13.61 -15.30
N LEU A 29 14.78 -12.34 -15.12
CA LEU A 29 15.66 -11.16 -15.11
C LEU A 29 16.44 -10.98 -16.41
N GLN A 30 16.03 -11.66 -17.47
CA GLN A 30 16.61 -11.49 -18.81
C GLN A 30 16.28 -10.08 -19.32
N VAL A 31 17.32 -9.33 -19.67
CA VAL A 31 17.19 -7.99 -20.21
C VAL A 31 16.73 -8.08 -21.67
N SER A 32 15.78 -7.23 -22.06
CA SER A 32 15.33 -7.05 -23.43
C SER A 32 16.17 -5.97 -24.11
N ASP A 33 16.43 -6.14 -25.41
CA ASP A 33 17.10 -5.13 -26.25
C ASP A 33 16.15 -4.00 -26.72
N GLN A 34 14.84 -4.14 -26.44
CA GLN A 34 13.84 -3.12 -26.79
C GLN A 34 14.04 -1.84 -26.00
N THR A 35 13.75 -0.72 -26.62
CA THR A 35 13.56 0.57 -25.95
C THR A 35 12.19 0.64 -25.27
N LEU A 36 12.04 1.52 -24.28
CA LEU A 36 10.75 1.75 -23.64
C LEU A 36 9.65 2.15 -24.67
N SER A 37 9.99 2.97 -25.65
CA SER A 37 9.04 3.41 -26.69
C SER A 37 8.55 2.26 -27.57
N GLU A 38 9.43 1.33 -27.93
CA GLU A 38 9.07 0.13 -28.70
C GLU A 38 8.16 -0.78 -27.87
N ALA A 39 8.50 -1.03 -26.60
CA ALA A 39 7.67 -1.84 -25.70
C ALA A 39 6.28 -1.21 -25.49
N ILE A 40 6.19 0.11 -25.34
CA ILE A 40 4.92 0.84 -25.25
C ILE A 40 4.09 0.67 -26.53
N ALA A 41 4.72 0.72 -27.69
CA ALA A 41 4.00 0.54 -28.96
C ALA A 41 3.37 -0.86 -29.08
N GLU A 42 4.08 -1.89 -28.63
CA GLU A 42 3.70 -3.30 -28.77
C GLU A 42 2.77 -3.83 -27.67
N CYS A 43 2.81 -3.26 -26.44
CA CYS A 43 2.00 -3.76 -25.34
C CYS A 43 0.51 -3.40 -25.48
N ASP A 44 -0.36 -4.19 -24.85
CA ASP A 44 -1.81 -3.95 -24.77
C ASP A 44 -2.19 -3.03 -23.61
N ALA A 45 -1.43 -3.06 -22.52
CA ALA A 45 -1.64 -2.25 -21.34
C ALA A 45 -0.31 -1.97 -20.63
N ILE A 46 -0.25 -0.85 -19.91
CA ILE A 46 0.87 -0.43 -19.08
C ILE A 46 0.34 -0.18 -17.68
N THR A 47 1.10 -0.61 -16.67
CA THR A 47 0.77 -0.34 -15.27
C THR A 47 2.01 0.01 -14.44
N ALA A 48 1.79 0.39 -13.19
CA ALA A 48 2.84 0.79 -12.25
C ALA A 48 2.78 -0.05 -10.97
N GLU A 49 3.94 -0.34 -10.39
CA GLU A 49 4.08 -1.02 -9.10
C GLU A 49 4.50 -0.06 -7.96
N PHE A 50 4.71 1.23 -8.27
CA PHE A 50 5.06 2.28 -7.31
C PHE A 50 4.72 3.66 -7.87
N GLU A 51 4.67 4.67 -7.01
CA GLU A 51 4.17 6.02 -7.31
C GLU A 51 5.27 6.98 -7.79
N HIS A 52 6.52 6.75 -7.41
CA HIS A 52 7.64 7.66 -7.68
C HIS A 52 8.26 7.39 -9.05
N ILE A 53 7.49 7.61 -10.11
CA ILE A 53 7.92 7.45 -11.49
C ILE A 53 8.42 8.79 -12.04
N PRO A 54 9.58 8.86 -12.71
CA PRO A 54 10.03 10.08 -13.38
C PRO A 54 8.96 10.65 -14.33
N ASP A 55 8.78 11.98 -14.31
CA ASP A 55 7.64 12.62 -15.03
C ASP A 55 7.72 12.45 -16.56
N ASP A 56 8.90 12.32 -17.12
CA ASP A 56 9.12 12.03 -18.55
C ASP A 56 8.63 10.61 -18.90
N VAL A 57 8.97 9.60 -18.10
CA VAL A 57 8.47 8.22 -18.25
C VAL A 57 6.95 8.18 -18.08
N LEU A 58 6.44 8.83 -17.04
CA LEU A 58 5.01 8.89 -16.76
C LEU A 58 4.24 9.57 -17.89
N THR A 59 4.81 10.63 -18.47
CA THR A 59 4.21 11.36 -19.60
C THR A 59 4.21 10.48 -20.86
N LEU A 60 5.31 9.78 -21.13
CA LEU A 60 5.41 8.86 -22.27
C LEU A 60 4.38 7.72 -22.16
N CYS A 61 4.28 7.08 -21.00
CA CYS A 61 3.29 6.04 -20.76
C CYS A 61 1.85 6.58 -20.92
N ALA A 62 1.54 7.75 -20.36
CA ALA A 62 0.22 8.35 -20.46
C ALA A 62 -0.18 8.72 -21.90
N ALA A 63 0.76 9.20 -22.71
CA ALA A 63 0.53 9.55 -24.12
C ALA A 63 0.11 8.35 -24.99
N SER A 64 0.42 7.12 -24.56
CA SER A 64 0.05 5.89 -25.28
C SER A 64 -1.46 5.60 -25.25
N GLY A 65 -2.20 6.14 -24.27
CA GLY A 65 -3.60 5.77 -24.03
C GLY A 65 -3.80 4.38 -23.42
N LYS A 66 -2.71 3.67 -23.09
CA LYS A 66 -2.71 2.30 -22.56
C LYS A 66 -2.31 2.23 -21.08
N PHE A 67 -2.02 3.36 -20.44
CA PHE A 67 -1.50 3.42 -19.07
C PHE A 67 -2.63 3.43 -18.04
N TYR A 68 -2.67 2.41 -17.18
CA TYR A 68 -3.61 2.22 -16.09
C TYR A 68 -2.85 2.06 -14.76
N PRO A 69 -3.28 2.77 -13.73
CA PRO A 69 -4.52 3.54 -13.55
C PRO A 69 -4.51 4.96 -14.13
N GLY A 70 -3.49 5.35 -14.86
CA GLY A 70 -3.34 6.67 -15.44
C GLY A 70 -2.44 7.61 -14.62
N LYS A 71 -1.89 8.64 -15.31
CA LYS A 71 -0.93 9.59 -14.74
C LYS A 71 -1.46 10.29 -13.50
N GLN A 72 -2.74 10.70 -13.50
CA GLN A 72 -3.33 11.43 -12.39
C GLN A 72 -3.42 10.60 -11.11
N ALA A 73 -3.83 9.34 -11.22
CA ALA A 73 -3.92 8.45 -10.07
C ALA A 73 -2.53 8.20 -9.44
N ILE A 74 -1.50 7.98 -10.26
CA ILE A 74 -0.12 7.83 -9.77
C ILE A 74 0.36 9.10 -9.05
N LYS A 75 0.05 10.29 -9.59
CA LYS A 75 0.39 11.56 -8.94
C LYS A 75 -0.32 11.73 -7.60
N VAL A 76 -1.59 11.35 -7.51
CA VAL A 76 -2.35 11.38 -6.23
C VAL A 76 -1.70 10.49 -5.19
N GLY A 77 -1.32 9.25 -5.52
CA GLY A 77 -0.65 8.36 -4.58
C GLY A 77 0.80 8.77 -4.25
N GLY A 78 1.44 9.54 -5.13
CA GLY A 78 2.82 10.03 -4.94
C GLY A 78 2.94 11.39 -4.26
N ASP A 79 1.83 12.11 -4.02
CA ASP A 79 1.81 13.45 -3.45
C ASP A 79 0.66 13.63 -2.45
N ARG A 80 1.00 13.75 -1.17
CA ARG A 80 0.02 13.87 -0.07
C ARG A 80 -0.87 15.12 -0.20
N SER A 81 -0.39 16.19 -0.84
CA SER A 81 -1.22 17.37 -1.06
C SER A 81 -2.33 17.11 -2.09
N MET A 82 -2.02 16.35 -3.14
CA MET A 82 -2.99 15.92 -4.14
C MET A 82 -3.95 14.87 -3.57
N GLU A 83 -3.44 13.97 -2.74
CA GLU A 83 -4.26 12.98 -2.02
C GLU A 83 -5.31 13.68 -1.13
N LYS A 84 -4.87 14.64 -0.30
CA LYS A 84 -5.80 15.39 0.56
C LYS A 84 -6.82 16.22 -0.22
N ALA A 85 -6.40 16.83 -1.33
CA ALA A 85 -7.33 17.53 -2.21
C ALA A 85 -8.41 16.60 -2.82
N LEU A 86 -8.03 15.35 -3.16
CA LEU A 86 -8.98 14.34 -3.61
C LEU A 86 -9.95 13.93 -2.50
N LEU A 87 -9.44 13.71 -1.27
CA LEU A 87 -10.26 13.36 -0.11
C LEU A 87 -11.27 14.46 0.24
N ASP A 88 -10.84 15.73 0.23
CA ASP A 88 -11.72 16.88 0.45
C ASP A 88 -12.80 16.97 -0.65
N LYS A 89 -12.43 16.79 -1.91
CA LYS A 89 -13.34 16.83 -3.05
C LYS A 89 -14.42 15.76 -2.97
N THR A 90 -14.06 14.56 -2.53
CA THR A 90 -14.97 13.40 -2.45
C THR A 90 -15.72 13.32 -1.12
N GLY A 91 -15.36 14.15 -0.15
CA GLY A 91 -15.91 14.11 1.21
C GLY A 91 -15.59 12.84 1.96
N VAL A 92 -14.46 12.18 1.62
CA VAL A 92 -13.96 10.99 2.34
C VAL A 92 -13.13 11.46 3.53
N PRO A 93 -13.46 11.03 4.77
CA PRO A 93 -12.80 11.53 5.97
C PRO A 93 -11.30 11.20 6.03
N CYS A 94 -10.49 12.16 6.46
CA CYS A 94 -9.08 11.96 6.81
C CYS A 94 -8.73 12.80 8.05
N ALA A 95 -7.52 12.61 8.59
CA ALA A 95 -7.03 13.45 9.69
C ALA A 95 -7.04 14.94 9.29
N PRO A 96 -7.45 15.86 10.18
CA PRO A 96 -7.33 17.30 9.93
C PRO A 96 -5.89 17.65 9.61
N TYR A 97 -5.67 18.48 8.60
CA TYR A 97 -4.35 18.78 8.09
C TYR A 97 -4.15 20.24 7.70
N GLN A 98 -2.90 20.63 7.51
CA GLN A 98 -2.47 21.92 6.99
C GLN A 98 -1.19 21.77 6.16
N LEU A 99 -1.17 22.33 4.96
CA LEU A 99 0.05 22.41 4.14
C LEU A 99 1.02 23.47 4.71
N ILE A 100 2.32 23.18 4.69
CA ILE A 100 3.38 24.03 5.19
C ILE A 100 4.37 24.26 4.06
N THR A 101 4.58 25.54 3.70
CA THR A 101 5.58 25.98 2.72
C THR A 101 6.59 26.97 3.33
N ASP A 102 6.25 27.52 4.51
CA ASP A 102 7.07 28.48 5.24
C ASP A 102 6.74 28.50 6.73
N ARG A 103 7.48 29.29 7.52
CA ARG A 103 7.31 29.40 8.97
C ARG A 103 5.91 29.86 9.38
N SER A 104 5.31 30.77 8.65
CA SER A 104 3.98 31.30 9.01
C SER A 104 2.90 30.24 8.88
N HIS A 105 3.02 29.37 7.88
CA HIS A 105 2.14 28.20 7.73
C HIS A 105 2.36 27.15 8.83
N PHE A 106 3.61 26.98 9.29
CA PHE A 106 3.90 26.07 10.41
C PHE A 106 3.26 26.57 11.70
N ASP A 107 3.45 27.85 12.04
CA ASP A 107 2.82 28.45 13.23
C ASP A 107 1.29 28.42 13.17
N ALA A 108 0.72 28.67 11.97
CA ALA A 108 -0.72 28.57 11.75
C ALA A 108 -1.24 27.13 11.90
N ALA A 109 -0.47 26.14 11.45
CA ALA A 109 -0.83 24.72 11.62
C ALA A 109 -0.90 24.33 13.09
N ILE A 110 0.07 24.75 13.91
CA ILE A 110 0.07 24.54 15.36
C ILE A 110 -1.17 25.19 16.01
N GLY A 111 -1.45 26.46 15.66
CA GLY A 111 -2.60 27.18 16.20
C GLY A 111 -3.95 26.55 15.81
N LYS A 112 -4.07 26.04 14.59
CA LYS A 112 -5.32 25.47 14.07
C LYS A 112 -5.58 24.02 14.51
N LEU A 113 -4.54 23.18 14.42
CA LEU A 113 -4.66 21.74 14.65
C LEU A 113 -4.39 21.37 16.12
N GLY A 114 -3.61 22.18 16.85
CA GLY A 114 -3.11 21.88 18.19
C GLY A 114 -2.15 20.67 18.20
N LEU A 115 -1.42 20.50 19.28
CA LEU A 115 -0.52 19.35 19.47
C LEU A 115 -1.26 18.14 20.03
N PRO A 116 -0.77 16.90 19.81
CA PRO A 116 0.39 16.55 18.99
C PRO A 116 0.11 16.52 17.49
N LEU A 117 1.15 16.69 16.67
CA LEU A 117 1.09 16.63 15.20
C LEU A 117 2.07 15.60 14.63
N VAL A 118 1.71 15.03 13.50
CA VAL A 118 2.62 14.31 12.61
C VAL A 118 2.84 15.17 11.38
N ILE A 119 4.10 15.46 11.08
CA ILE A 119 4.49 16.26 9.92
C ILE A 119 5.19 15.35 8.94
N LYS A 120 4.81 15.43 7.67
CA LYS A 120 5.31 14.55 6.62
C LYS A 120 5.72 15.38 5.39
N THR A 121 6.74 14.93 4.67
CA THR A 121 6.98 15.46 3.32
C THR A 121 5.80 15.07 2.41
N CYS A 122 5.37 15.97 1.53
CA CYS A 122 4.27 15.66 0.61
C CYS A 122 4.69 14.63 -0.43
N GLN A 123 5.95 14.65 -0.86
CA GLN A 123 6.52 13.71 -1.83
C GLN A 123 7.72 12.98 -1.23
N ALA A 124 8.09 11.84 -1.85
CA ALA A 124 9.28 11.04 -1.49
C ALA A 124 9.33 10.49 -0.05
N GLY A 125 8.23 10.55 0.71
CA GLY A 125 8.11 9.87 2.01
C GLY A 125 7.63 8.41 1.82
N TYR A 126 8.32 7.44 2.44
CA TYR A 126 7.91 6.04 2.45
C TYR A 126 8.43 5.33 3.71
N ASP A 127 7.72 4.32 4.17
CA ASP A 127 8.10 3.50 5.34
C ASP A 127 8.60 4.37 6.54
N GLY A 128 7.87 5.46 6.88
CA GLY A 128 8.18 6.37 7.99
C GLY A 128 9.33 7.37 7.76
N LYS A 129 9.94 7.42 6.58
CA LYS A 129 10.96 8.42 6.22
C LYS A 129 10.31 9.75 5.83
N GLY A 130 11.01 10.87 6.11
CA GLY A 130 10.50 12.22 5.85
C GLY A 130 9.32 12.57 6.77
N GLN A 131 9.38 12.14 8.03
CA GLN A 131 8.33 12.35 9.01
C GLN A 131 8.92 12.91 10.32
N TRP A 132 8.25 13.89 10.89
CA TRP A 132 8.54 14.48 12.22
C TRP A 132 7.32 14.37 13.11
N ARG A 133 7.55 14.20 14.39
CA ARG A 133 6.47 14.16 15.41
C ARG A 133 6.65 15.31 16.38
N VAL A 134 5.72 16.25 16.37
CA VAL A 134 5.66 17.38 17.30
C VAL A 134 4.73 16.99 18.42
N ARG A 135 5.28 16.75 19.61
CA ARG A 135 4.49 16.32 20.79
C ARG A 135 4.19 17.48 21.73
N SER A 136 5.10 18.43 21.80
CA SER A 136 5.04 19.56 22.72
C SER A 136 5.70 20.82 22.12
N ASP A 137 5.47 21.96 22.73
CA ASP A 137 6.06 23.24 22.31
C ASP A 137 7.59 23.21 22.32
N SER A 138 8.23 22.39 23.16
CA SER A 138 9.69 22.24 23.19
C SER A 138 10.29 21.65 21.93
N ASP A 139 9.50 20.97 21.10
CA ASP A 139 9.96 20.31 19.87
C ASP A 139 10.00 21.28 18.69
N LEU A 140 9.28 22.42 18.79
CA LEU A 140 8.94 23.28 17.64
C LEU A 140 10.16 23.85 16.91
N GLU A 141 11.11 24.42 17.64
CA GLU A 141 12.27 25.11 17.01
C GLU A 141 13.25 24.12 16.38
N GLN A 142 13.47 22.97 17.03
CA GLN A 142 14.32 21.92 16.48
C GLN A 142 13.70 21.38 15.18
N ILE A 143 12.42 21.00 15.22
CA ILE A 143 11.72 20.43 14.07
C ILE A 143 11.61 21.43 12.94
N TRP A 144 11.36 22.72 13.26
CA TRP A 144 11.36 23.77 12.23
C TRP A 144 12.72 23.89 11.54
N SER A 145 13.83 23.86 12.29
CA SER A 145 15.16 23.90 11.71
C SER A 145 15.39 22.77 10.70
N GLU A 146 15.03 21.55 11.06
CA GLU A 146 15.16 20.39 10.17
C GLU A 146 14.24 20.49 8.92
N MET A 147 13.02 20.97 9.09
CA MET A 147 12.05 21.16 8.00
C MET A 147 12.46 22.31 7.06
N SER A 148 12.99 23.41 7.60
CA SER A 148 13.38 24.57 6.81
C SER A 148 14.50 24.25 5.83
N ASP A 149 15.45 23.40 6.21
CA ASP A 149 16.51 22.91 5.33
C ASP A 149 15.92 22.07 4.18
N PHE A 150 14.95 21.22 4.48
CA PHE A 150 14.24 20.44 3.45
C PHE A 150 13.47 21.35 2.49
N LEU A 151 12.71 22.33 3.01
CA LEU A 151 11.95 23.28 2.19
C LEU A 151 12.88 24.13 1.30
N ALA A 152 14.01 24.59 1.85
CA ALA A 152 15.00 25.37 1.13
C ALA A 152 15.73 24.58 0.02
N ALA A 153 15.84 23.28 0.15
CA ALA A 153 16.42 22.39 -0.87
C ALA A 153 15.52 22.21 -2.09
N GLY A 154 14.25 22.60 -2.02
CA GLY A 154 13.30 22.58 -3.14
C GLY A 154 13.74 23.54 -4.25
N ARG A 155 13.43 23.18 -5.51
CA ARG A 155 13.74 24.00 -6.70
C ARG A 155 12.51 24.81 -7.12
N GLU A 156 12.73 25.95 -7.80
CA GLU A 156 11.63 26.80 -8.30
C GLU A 156 10.55 26.05 -9.09
N HIS A 157 10.94 25.05 -9.88
CA HIS A 157 10.02 24.24 -10.67
C HIS A 157 9.60 22.93 -10.02
N SER A 158 10.08 22.63 -8.82
CA SER A 158 9.72 21.48 -7.99
C SER A 158 9.87 21.88 -6.51
N PRO A 159 9.00 22.75 -6.02
CA PRO A 159 9.06 23.19 -4.64
C PRO A 159 8.75 22.01 -3.71
N HIS A 160 9.58 21.88 -2.67
CA HIS A 160 9.26 20.95 -1.60
C HIS A 160 8.10 21.49 -0.78
N SER A 161 7.20 20.63 -0.40
CA SER A 161 6.09 20.94 0.48
C SER A 161 5.97 19.89 1.60
N ILE A 162 5.40 20.32 2.69
CA ILE A 162 5.23 19.52 3.91
C ILE A 162 3.76 19.61 4.30
N ILE A 163 3.25 18.55 4.88
CA ILE A 163 1.91 18.50 5.46
C ILE A 163 2.00 18.22 6.95
N ALA A 164 1.31 19.02 7.76
CA ALA A 164 1.05 18.70 9.16
C ALA A 164 -0.33 18.06 9.27
N GLU A 165 -0.40 16.94 9.94
CA GLU A 165 -1.63 16.21 10.24
C GLU A 165 -1.82 16.13 11.75
N LYS A 166 -3.07 16.27 12.22
CA LYS A 166 -3.41 15.99 13.59
C LYS A 166 -3.09 14.54 13.91
N MET A 167 -2.32 14.29 14.97
CA MET A 167 -2.11 12.92 15.46
C MET A 167 -3.43 12.35 15.98
N ILE A 168 -3.91 11.29 15.33
CA ILE A 168 -5.18 10.66 15.63
C ILE A 168 -4.95 9.50 16.62
N PRO A 169 -5.66 9.45 17.75
CA PRO A 169 -5.66 8.29 18.65
C PRO A 169 -6.58 7.21 18.08
N PHE A 170 -6.04 6.31 17.28
CA PHE A 170 -6.79 5.21 16.66
C PHE A 170 -6.67 3.93 17.49
N GLN A 171 -7.67 3.04 17.37
CA GLN A 171 -7.66 1.73 17.99
C GLN A 171 -6.92 0.69 17.17
N ARG A 172 -7.04 0.77 15.84
CA ARG A 172 -6.39 -0.14 14.90
C ARG A 172 -6.24 0.51 13.52
N GLU A 173 -5.39 -0.08 12.72
CA GLU A 173 -5.25 0.25 11.31
C GLU A 173 -5.95 -0.82 10.47
N VAL A 174 -6.70 -0.40 9.46
CA VAL A 174 -7.36 -1.31 8.52
C VAL A 174 -7.11 -0.86 7.09
N SER A 175 -7.24 -1.77 6.13
CA SER A 175 -7.19 -1.43 4.72
C SER A 175 -8.29 -2.12 3.93
N VAL A 176 -8.75 -1.46 2.87
CA VAL A 176 -9.58 -2.04 1.83
C VAL A 176 -8.80 -2.10 0.53
N ILE A 177 -8.95 -3.18 -0.19
CA ILE A 177 -8.39 -3.39 -1.52
C ILE A 177 -9.54 -3.75 -2.44
N GLY A 178 -9.53 -3.19 -3.63
CA GLY A 178 -10.53 -3.52 -4.64
C GLY A 178 -9.98 -3.30 -6.04
N ALA A 179 -10.64 -3.87 -7.01
CA ALA A 179 -10.39 -3.64 -8.42
C ALA A 179 -11.58 -2.94 -9.06
N ARG A 180 -11.32 -2.02 -9.97
CA ARG A 180 -12.33 -1.43 -10.86
C ARG A 180 -11.91 -1.65 -12.31
N ASP A 181 -12.84 -2.15 -13.14
CA ASP A 181 -12.59 -2.39 -14.55
C ASP A 181 -12.89 -1.14 -15.42
N LYS A 182 -12.64 -1.25 -16.74
CA LYS A 182 -12.87 -0.17 -17.72
C LYS A 182 -14.35 0.19 -17.90
N GLN A 183 -15.28 -0.68 -17.47
CA GLN A 183 -16.73 -0.44 -17.50
C GLN A 183 -17.25 0.19 -16.20
N GLY A 184 -16.38 0.31 -15.18
CA GLY A 184 -16.74 0.85 -13.86
C GLY A 184 -17.26 -0.21 -12.88
N ASN A 185 -17.27 -1.50 -13.24
CA ASN A 185 -17.59 -2.56 -12.29
C ASN A 185 -16.51 -2.67 -11.24
N MET A 186 -16.90 -2.97 -9.99
CA MET A 186 -15.98 -3.05 -8.85
C MET A 186 -16.06 -4.42 -8.19
N ALA A 187 -14.91 -4.95 -7.79
CA ALA A 187 -14.77 -6.15 -6.97
C ALA A 187 -13.87 -5.80 -5.78
N ILE A 188 -14.45 -5.79 -4.57
CA ILE A 188 -13.80 -5.29 -3.36
C ILE A 188 -13.56 -6.47 -2.42
N TYR A 189 -12.32 -6.60 -1.95
CA TYR A 189 -11.92 -7.65 -1.00
C TYR A 189 -12.39 -7.33 0.41
N PRO A 190 -12.50 -8.32 1.30
CA PRO A 190 -12.71 -8.09 2.72
C PRO A 190 -11.71 -7.10 3.29
N VAL A 191 -12.19 -6.27 4.21
CA VAL A 191 -11.32 -5.34 4.95
C VAL A 191 -10.31 -6.11 5.78
N THR A 192 -9.07 -5.65 5.77
CA THR A 192 -7.95 -6.32 6.42
C THR A 192 -7.45 -5.46 7.59
N GLU A 193 -7.25 -6.07 8.74
CA GLU A 193 -6.62 -5.45 9.91
C GLU A 193 -5.10 -5.52 9.76
N ASN A 194 -4.41 -4.41 10.00
CA ASN A 194 -2.98 -4.27 9.74
C ASN A 194 -2.20 -3.92 11.01
N GLU A 195 -1.02 -4.49 11.15
CA GLU A 195 -0.07 -4.11 12.19
C GLU A 195 1.20 -3.53 11.57
N HIS A 196 1.59 -2.36 12.05
CA HIS A 196 2.81 -1.70 11.66
C HIS A 196 3.78 -1.61 12.83
N THR A 197 5.04 -1.92 12.57
CA THR A 197 6.13 -1.73 13.51
C THR A 197 7.11 -0.73 12.91
N ASN A 198 7.36 0.37 13.64
CA ASN A 198 8.20 1.48 13.17
C ASN A 198 7.78 2.04 11.79
N GLY A 199 6.46 2.05 11.50
CA GLY A 199 5.90 2.55 10.23
C GLY A 199 6.00 1.58 9.06
N VAL A 200 6.40 0.33 9.29
CA VAL A 200 6.44 -0.72 8.26
C VAL A 200 5.42 -1.79 8.58
N LEU A 201 4.60 -2.17 7.60
CA LEU A 201 3.61 -3.24 7.75
C LEU A 201 4.31 -4.58 8.04
N THR A 202 3.97 -5.21 9.16
CA THR A 202 4.51 -6.50 9.60
C THR A 202 3.55 -7.65 9.43
N LEU A 203 2.25 -7.40 9.67
CA LEU A 203 1.21 -8.43 9.65
C LEU A 203 -0.10 -7.84 9.12
N SER A 204 -0.81 -8.59 8.29
CA SER A 204 -2.18 -8.28 7.86
C SER A 204 -3.08 -9.48 8.14
N ILE A 205 -4.27 -9.24 8.67
CA ILE A 205 -5.24 -10.27 9.02
C ILE A 205 -6.58 -9.95 8.37
N ALA A 206 -7.01 -10.81 7.45
CA ALA A 206 -8.34 -10.78 6.84
C ALA A 206 -9.24 -11.72 7.64
N LYS A 207 -10.10 -11.14 8.45
CA LYS A 207 -11.06 -11.82 9.32
C LYS A 207 -12.42 -11.12 9.28
N SER A 208 -13.38 -11.65 10.01
CA SER A 208 -14.68 -10.99 10.17
C SER A 208 -14.50 -9.59 10.78
N ILE A 209 -15.12 -8.61 10.17
CA ILE A 209 -15.11 -7.23 10.64
C ILE A 209 -16.55 -6.70 10.71
N SER A 210 -16.80 -5.71 11.57
CA SER A 210 -18.15 -5.18 11.72
C SER A 210 -18.69 -4.63 10.40
N THR A 211 -19.98 -4.86 10.12
CA THR A 211 -20.65 -4.40 8.90
C THR A 211 -20.51 -2.88 8.70
N GLY A 212 -20.50 -2.09 9.80
CA GLY A 212 -20.35 -0.65 9.72
C GLY A 212 -18.98 -0.20 9.22
N ILE A 213 -17.91 -0.84 9.66
CA ILE A 213 -16.54 -0.60 9.18
C ILE A 213 -16.40 -1.02 7.71
N HIS A 214 -16.91 -2.21 7.38
CA HIS A 214 -16.88 -2.70 6.00
C HIS A 214 -17.58 -1.72 5.05
N GLN A 215 -18.79 -1.27 5.39
CA GLN A 215 -19.56 -0.35 4.53
C GLN A 215 -18.84 0.99 4.34
N GLN A 216 -18.26 1.57 5.40
CA GLN A 216 -17.48 2.82 5.29
C GLN A 216 -16.28 2.66 4.34
N ALA A 217 -15.57 1.52 4.43
CA ALA A 217 -14.42 1.25 3.56
C ALA A 217 -14.84 1.09 2.09
N VAL A 218 -15.95 0.37 1.82
CA VAL A 218 -16.53 0.19 0.48
C VAL A 218 -17.01 1.53 -0.10
N ASP A 219 -17.66 2.36 0.71
CA ASP A 219 -18.14 3.69 0.28
C ASP A 219 -16.97 4.61 -0.08
N ALA A 220 -15.92 4.63 0.75
CA ALA A 220 -14.71 5.40 0.48
C ALA A 220 -14.02 4.93 -0.81
N PHE A 221 -13.83 3.61 -0.97
CA PHE A 221 -13.27 3.02 -2.18
C PHE A 221 -14.06 3.44 -3.42
N SER A 222 -15.38 3.28 -3.38
CA SER A 222 -16.26 3.56 -4.51
C SER A 222 -16.21 5.02 -4.94
N LYS A 223 -16.23 5.96 -3.98
CA LYS A 223 -16.13 7.40 -4.25
C LYS A 223 -14.79 7.76 -4.89
N LEU A 224 -13.68 7.29 -4.31
CA LEU A 224 -12.34 7.61 -4.78
C LEU A 224 -12.04 6.99 -6.14
N ALA A 225 -12.40 5.72 -6.35
CA ALA A 225 -12.22 5.04 -7.62
C ALA A 225 -13.06 5.67 -8.74
N ALA A 226 -14.30 6.09 -8.45
CA ALA A 226 -15.17 6.78 -9.42
C ALA A 226 -14.63 8.17 -9.77
N GLU A 227 -14.20 8.96 -8.77
CA GLU A 227 -13.67 10.32 -8.99
C GLU A 227 -12.41 10.33 -9.85
N MET A 228 -11.55 9.32 -9.71
CA MET A 228 -10.31 9.18 -10.49
C MET A 228 -10.53 8.50 -11.85
N ASP A 229 -11.75 8.07 -12.19
CA ASP A 229 -12.01 7.13 -13.30
C ASP A 229 -11.00 5.97 -13.32
N TYR A 230 -10.79 5.41 -12.13
CA TYR A 230 -9.73 4.46 -11.83
C TYR A 230 -9.94 3.12 -12.55
N VAL A 231 -8.85 2.56 -13.11
CA VAL A 231 -8.86 1.21 -13.68
C VAL A 231 -7.66 0.43 -13.12
N GLY A 232 -7.94 -0.70 -12.50
CA GLY A 232 -6.94 -1.53 -11.83
C GLY A 232 -7.26 -1.76 -10.35
N VAL A 233 -6.28 -2.22 -9.59
CA VAL A 233 -6.39 -2.37 -8.14
C VAL A 233 -5.98 -1.09 -7.44
N LEU A 234 -6.82 -0.67 -6.50
CA LEU A 234 -6.63 0.45 -5.59
C LEU A 234 -6.63 -0.08 -4.16
N ALA A 235 -5.74 0.40 -3.32
CA ALA A 235 -5.74 0.17 -1.89
C ALA A 235 -5.93 1.48 -1.13
N ILE A 236 -6.64 1.42 -0.01
CA ILE A 236 -6.83 2.56 0.88
C ILE A 236 -6.59 2.07 2.31
N GLU A 237 -5.67 2.74 3.00
CA GLU A 237 -5.39 2.51 4.41
C GLU A 237 -6.16 3.51 5.29
N PHE A 238 -6.67 3.02 6.41
CA PHE A 238 -7.47 3.82 7.34
C PHE A 238 -7.00 3.63 8.77
N PHE A 239 -7.21 4.68 9.55
CA PHE A 239 -7.30 4.62 10.99
C PHE A 239 -8.76 4.38 11.42
N ASP A 240 -9.01 3.39 12.27
CA ASP A 240 -10.31 3.18 12.93
C ASP A 240 -10.31 3.96 14.25
N VAL A 241 -11.13 4.98 14.30
CA VAL A 241 -11.29 5.89 15.45
C VAL A 241 -12.72 5.76 15.98
N ASP A 242 -12.90 4.97 17.00
CA ASP A 242 -14.20 4.71 17.63
C ASP A 242 -15.29 4.27 16.62
N GLY A 243 -14.91 3.40 15.68
CA GLY A 243 -15.80 2.90 14.64
C GLY A 243 -16.00 3.84 13.45
N GLN A 244 -15.22 4.92 13.36
CA GLN A 244 -15.19 5.84 12.21
C GLN A 244 -13.87 5.69 11.46
N LEU A 245 -13.93 5.44 10.17
CA LEU A 245 -12.74 5.33 9.33
C LEU A 245 -12.25 6.70 8.85
N MET A 246 -10.96 6.95 9.03
CA MET A 246 -10.24 8.10 8.49
C MET A 246 -9.12 7.62 7.58
N VAL A 247 -9.06 8.10 6.33
CA VAL A 247 -8.01 7.71 5.38
C VAL A 247 -6.65 8.19 5.90
N ASN A 248 -5.71 7.24 5.95
CA ASN A 248 -4.29 7.49 6.17
C ASN A 248 -3.56 7.70 4.84
N GLU A 249 -3.70 6.73 3.91
CA GLU A 249 -2.96 6.73 2.64
C GLU A 249 -3.75 6.02 1.53
N ILE A 250 -3.55 6.45 0.28
CA ILE A 250 -4.09 5.83 -0.94
C ILE A 250 -2.93 5.28 -1.76
N ALA A 251 -3.00 4.00 -2.14
CA ALA A 251 -2.04 3.37 -3.02
C ALA A 251 -2.71 2.97 -4.35
N PRO A 252 -2.42 3.68 -5.47
CA PRO A 252 -3.04 3.41 -6.77
C PRO A 252 -2.37 2.23 -7.51
N ARG A 253 -2.29 1.09 -6.85
CA ARG A 253 -1.63 -0.14 -7.31
C ARG A 253 -2.00 -1.32 -6.41
N VAL A 254 -1.51 -2.51 -6.77
CA VAL A 254 -1.49 -3.65 -5.84
C VAL A 254 -0.73 -3.28 -4.56
N HIS A 255 -1.22 -3.75 -3.42
CA HIS A 255 -0.70 -3.32 -2.11
C HIS A 255 -0.28 -4.49 -1.25
N ASN A 256 0.70 -4.24 -0.37
CA ASN A 256 1.27 -5.26 0.51
C ASN A 256 0.22 -5.87 1.44
N SER A 257 -0.67 -5.06 2.02
CA SER A 257 -1.76 -5.56 2.87
C SER A 257 -2.77 -6.46 2.14
N GLY A 258 -2.72 -6.55 0.81
CA GLY A 258 -3.54 -7.45 0.00
C GLY A 258 -2.83 -8.73 -0.46
N HIS A 259 -1.60 -8.97 -0.05
CA HIS A 259 -0.87 -10.16 -0.51
C HIS A 259 -1.49 -11.48 -0.01
N TRP A 260 -2.22 -11.46 1.12
CA TRP A 260 -2.99 -12.60 1.60
C TRP A 260 -3.99 -13.13 0.57
N THR A 261 -4.48 -12.27 -0.35
CA THR A 261 -5.44 -12.65 -1.38
C THR A 261 -4.93 -13.73 -2.34
N GLN A 262 -3.60 -13.94 -2.42
CA GLN A 262 -3.03 -14.97 -3.28
C GLN A 262 -3.48 -16.39 -2.88
N GLN A 263 -3.67 -16.65 -1.61
CA GLN A 263 -4.15 -17.91 -1.09
C GLN A 263 -5.54 -17.79 -0.46
N GLY A 264 -5.88 -16.62 0.08
CA GLY A 264 -7.12 -16.37 0.81
C GLY A 264 -8.36 -16.13 -0.07
N THR A 265 -8.20 -15.99 -1.39
CA THR A 265 -9.31 -15.81 -2.34
C THR A 265 -9.08 -16.64 -3.61
N LEU A 266 -10.16 -16.89 -4.38
CA LEU A 266 -10.03 -17.56 -5.69
C LEU A 266 -9.41 -16.68 -6.77
N CYS A 267 -9.55 -15.35 -6.67
CA CYS A 267 -8.93 -14.39 -7.58
C CYS A 267 -8.15 -13.35 -6.78
N SER A 268 -6.83 -13.39 -6.86
CA SER A 268 -5.96 -12.49 -6.10
C SER A 268 -6.02 -11.05 -6.60
N GLN A 269 -5.57 -10.09 -5.77
CA GLN A 269 -5.42 -8.70 -6.20
C GLN A 269 -4.55 -8.55 -7.46
N PHE A 270 -3.54 -9.40 -7.61
CA PHE A 270 -2.65 -9.36 -8.78
C PHE A 270 -3.39 -9.77 -10.05
N GLU A 271 -4.19 -10.83 -9.96
CA GLU A 271 -4.99 -11.31 -11.08
C GLU A 271 -6.09 -10.30 -11.43
N ASN A 272 -6.84 -9.80 -10.43
CA ASN A 272 -7.86 -8.79 -10.68
C ASN A 272 -7.30 -7.48 -11.23
N HIS A 273 -6.07 -7.09 -10.84
CA HIS A 273 -5.40 -5.95 -11.43
C HIS A 273 -5.16 -6.14 -12.93
N LEU A 274 -4.60 -7.29 -13.30
CA LEU A 274 -4.37 -7.64 -14.70
C LEU A 274 -5.67 -7.71 -15.49
N ARG A 275 -6.69 -8.41 -14.96
CA ARG A 275 -8.00 -8.51 -15.61
C ARG A 275 -8.59 -7.11 -15.90
N ALA A 276 -8.56 -6.21 -14.90
CA ALA A 276 -9.07 -4.85 -15.04
C ALA A 276 -8.38 -4.09 -16.18
N ILE A 277 -7.03 -4.07 -16.19
CA ILE A 277 -6.27 -3.25 -17.13
C ILE A 277 -6.30 -3.78 -18.57
N VAL A 278 -6.44 -5.11 -18.76
CA VAL A 278 -6.55 -5.69 -20.11
C VAL A 278 -8.01 -5.84 -20.59
N GLY A 279 -8.99 -5.53 -19.73
CA GLY A 279 -10.42 -5.55 -20.09
C GLY A 279 -11.07 -6.92 -19.97
N LEU A 280 -10.53 -7.82 -19.13
CA LEU A 280 -11.18 -9.09 -18.76
C LEU A 280 -12.17 -8.87 -17.60
N PRO A 281 -13.21 -9.71 -17.45
CA PRO A 281 -14.13 -9.64 -16.31
C PRO A 281 -13.39 -9.83 -14.99
N LEU A 282 -13.75 -9.05 -13.96
CA LEU A 282 -13.22 -9.21 -12.61
C LEU A 282 -13.61 -10.58 -12.02
N GLY A 283 -12.68 -11.17 -11.27
CA GLY A 283 -12.93 -12.40 -10.51
C GLY A 283 -13.48 -12.10 -9.13
N THR A 284 -14.01 -13.16 -8.47
CA THR A 284 -14.54 -13.05 -7.11
C THR A 284 -13.46 -12.63 -6.11
N THR A 285 -13.86 -11.78 -5.18
CA THR A 285 -13.02 -11.27 -4.08
C THR A 285 -13.39 -11.89 -2.73
N GLU A 286 -14.33 -12.82 -2.73
CA GLU A 286 -14.75 -13.52 -1.51
C GLU A 286 -13.58 -14.30 -0.90
N ALA A 287 -13.38 -14.14 0.41
CA ALA A 287 -12.39 -14.94 1.12
C ALA A 287 -12.87 -16.40 1.24
N ILE A 288 -11.95 -17.33 1.05
CA ILE A 288 -12.20 -18.76 1.24
C ILE A 288 -12.07 -19.17 2.72
N GLY A 289 -11.54 -18.31 3.55
CA GLY A 289 -11.42 -18.46 5.00
C GLY A 289 -10.63 -17.30 5.62
N PRO A 290 -10.61 -17.19 6.95
CA PRO A 290 -9.74 -16.27 7.65
C PRO A 290 -8.29 -16.45 7.20
N SER A 291 -7.60 -15.36 6.92
CA SER A 291 -6.28 -15.40 6.29
C SER A 291 -5.35 -14.38 6.94
N ALA A 292 -4.06 -14.69 6.95
CA ALA A 292 -3.03 -13.74 7.37
C ALA A 292 -1.88 -13.68 6.37
N MET A 293 -1.21 -12.54 6.35
CA MET A 293 0.03 -12.30 5.63
C MET A 293 1.06 -11.74 6.60
N ILE A 294 2.20 -12.42 6.72
CA ILE A 294 3.35 -12.00 7.53
C ILE A 294 4.43 -11.49 6.59
N ASN A 295 4.88 -10.25 6.74
CA ASN A 295 6.01 -9.73 5.96
C ASN A 295 7.34 -10.26 6.48
N VAL A 296 8.22 -10.61 5.56
CA VAL A 296 9.62 -10.98 5.83
C VAL A 296 10.49 -9.75 5.58
N LEU A 297 10.95 -9.11 6.66
CA LEU A 297 11.65 -7.84 6.62
C LEU A 297 13.14 -8.02 6.92
N GLY A 298 14.01 -7.70 5.96
CA GLY A 298 15.46 -7.71 6.14
C GLY A 298 16.11 -9.08 6.34
N GLN A 299 15.34 -10.16 6.31
CA GLN A 299 15.84 -11.53 6.53
C GLN A 299 16.53 -12.08 5.28
N PRO A 300 17.54 -12.96 5.43
CA PRO A 300 18.24 -13.58 4.31
C PRO A 300 17.40 -14.66 3.61
N ASP A 301 16.50 -15.31 4.34
CA ASP A 301 15.64 -16.40 3.88
C ASP A 301 14.35 -16.51 4.72
N ILE A 302 13.53 -17.50 4.40
CA ILE A 302 12.39 -17.95 5.21
C ILE A 302 12.75 -19.33 5.76
N PRO A 303 12.70 -19.56 7.10
CA PRO A 303 12.99 -20.87 7.67
C PRO A 303 12.14 -21.97 7.01
N ALA A 304 12.78 -23.07 6.62
CA ALA A 304 12.10 -24.18 5.92
C ALA A 304 10.99 -24.81 6.77
N GLU A 305 11.15 -24.77 8.09
CA GLU A 305 10.19 -25.28 9.09
C GLU A 305 8.84 -24.58 9.02
N VAL A 306 8.80 -23.33 8.56
CA VAL A 306 7.56 -22.57 8.32
C VAL A 306 6.61 -23.36 7.40
N LEU A 307 7.16 -24.07 6.40
CA LEU A 307 6.38 -24.87 5.46
C LEU A 307 5.88 -26.21 6.06
N SER A 308 6.27 -26.54 7.28
CA SER A 308 5.73 -27.72 7.99
C SER A 308 4.36 -27.43 8.62
N VAL A 309 3.98 -26.16 8.78
CA VAL A 309 2.66 -25.77 9.24
C VAL A 309 1.67 -25.87 8.07
N ALA A 310 0.57 -26.57 8.28
CA ALA A 310 -0.43 -26.79 7.24
C ALA A 310 -1.02 -25.45 6.73
N ASN A 311 -1.37 -25.40 5.44
CA ASN A 311 -1.98 -24.25 4.78
C ASN A 311 -1.14 -22.95 4.85
N VAL A 312 0.18 -23.09 4.96
CA VAL A 312 1.15 -22.01 4.90
C VAL A 312 1.81 -22.00 3.52
N THR A 313 1.95 -20.82 2.94
CA THR A 313 2.64 -20.61 1.66
C THR A 313 3.65 -19.48 1.81
N SER A 314 4.87 -19.66 1.33
CA SER A 314 5.90 -18.63 1.33
C SER A 314 6.10 -18.04 -0.07
N HIS A 315 6.38 -16.75 -0.11
CA HIS A 315 6.66 -16.00 -1.33
C HIS A 315 7.96 -15.22 -1.16
N TRP A 316 9.01 -15.67 -1.83
CA TRP A 316 10.31 -15.00 -1.82
C TRP A 316 10.50 -14.12 -3.04
N TYR A 317 11.06 -12.90 -2.86
CA TYR A 317 11.14 -11.93 -3.96
C TYR A 317 12.47 -11.93 -4.71
N GLY A 318 13.48 -12.67 -4.24
CA GLY A 318 14.80 -12.74 -4.88
C GLY A 318 15.59 -11.41 -4.85
N LYS A 319 15.25 -10.51 -3.94
CA LYS A 319 15.90 -9.19 -3.82
C LYS A 319 17.22 -9.30 -3.03
N THR A 320 18.15 -8.38 -3.29
CA THR A 320 19.32 -8.20 -2.44
C THR A 320 18.91 -7.83 -1.02
N GLN A 321 19.37 -8.56 -0.03
CA GLN A 321 19.09 -8.32 1.39
C GLN A 321 19.55 -6.93 1.82
N ARG A 322 18.68 -6.23 2.57
CA ARG A 322 18.98 -4.95 3.25
C ARG A 322 18.12 -4.87 4.51
N PRO A 323 18.61 -4.26 5.61
CA PRO A 323 17.80 -4.03 6.81
C PRO A 323 16.45 -3.39 6.49
N GLY A 324 15.37 -3.94 7.05
CA GLY A 324 14.00 -3.43 6.87
C GLY A 324 13.38 -3.61 5.47
N ARG A 325 14.13 -4.14 4.49
CA ARG A 325 13.60 -4.38 3.14
C ARG A 325 12.62 -5.54 3.14
N LYS A 326 11.49 -5.37 2.48
CA LYS A 326 10.51 -6.45 2.22
C LYS A 326 11.16 -7.50 1.28
N MET A 327 11.58 -8.62 1.86
CA MET A 327 12.29 -9.72 1.17
C MET A 327 11.35 -10.80 0.67
N GLY A 328 10.19 -10.93 1.31
CA GLY A 328 9.19 -11.93 1.01
C GLY A 328 7.96 -11.73 1.89
N HIS A 329 7.04 -12.66 1.82
CA HIS A 329 5.92 -12.78 2.75
C HIS A 329 5.49 -14.24 2.91
N ILE A 330 4.77 -14.49 3.99
CA ILE A 330 4.21 -15.80 4.33
C ILE A 330 2.70 -15.61 4.42
N ASN A 331 1.93 -16.41 3.69
CA ASN A 331 0.47 -16.42 3.72
C ASN A 331 -0.06 -17.67 4.44
N LEU A 332 -1.12 -17.46 5.22
CA LEU A 332 -1.86 -18.48 5.94
C LEU A 332 -3.34 -18.38 5.56
N VAL A 333 -4.00 -19.54 5.49
CA VAL A 333 -5.46 -19.64 5.33
C VAL A 333 -6.00 -20.70 6.28
N ALA A 334 -7.01 -20.36 7.04
CA ALA A 334 -7.60 -21.24 8.05
C ALA A 334 -9.11 -21.40 7.87
N GLU A 335 -9.70 -22.41 8.52
CA GLU A 335 -11.13 -22.68 8.50
C GLU A 335 -11.92 -21.76 9.47
N SER A 336 -11.25 -21.26 10.50
CA SER A 336 -11.80 -20.35 11.52
C SER A 336 -10.76 -19.34 12.01
N GLU A 337 -11.19 -18.28 12.68
CA GLU A 337 -10.29 -17.30 13.31
C GLU A 337 -9.45 -17.93 14.42
N GLU A 338 -10.06 -18.84 15.23
CA GLU A 338 -9.35 -19.62 16.23
C GLU A 338 -8.21 -20.46 15.59
N ALA A 339 -8.53 -21.22 14.53
CA ALA A 339 -7.53 -22.02 13.81
C ALA A 339 -6.42 -21.15 13.20
N LEU A 340 -6.75 -19.94 12.69
CA LEU A 340 -5.75 -18.98 12.23
C LEU A 340 -4.84 -18.53 13.39
N GLY A 341 -5.41 -18.29 14.57
CA GLY A 341 -4.67 -17.97 15.78
C GLY A 341 -3.68 -19.08 16.16
N GLU A 342 -4.14 -20.35 16.20
CA GLU A 342 -3.28 -21.51 16.47
C GLU A 342 -2.11 -21.63 15.46
N MET A 343 -2.39 -21.38 14.17
CA MET A 343 -1.34 -21.39 13.14
C MET A 343 -0.30 -20.30 13.37
N LEU A 344 -0.71 -19.07 13.72
CA LEU A 344 0.22 -17.97 14.04
C LEU A 344 1.07 -18.29 15.27
N VAL A 345 0.48 -18.87 16.31
CA VAL A 345 1.22 -19.35 17.50
C VAL A 345 2.22 -20.44 17.11
N ALA A 346 1.83 -21.42 16.29
CA ALA A 346 2.75 -22.47 15.83
C ALA A 346 3.93 -21.89 15.03
N LEU A 347 3.65 -20.90 14.15
CA LEU A 347 4.70 -20.24 13.36
C LEU A 347 5.67 -19.42 14.22
N SER A 348 5.23 -18.87 15.35
CA SER A 348 6.08 -18.06 16.22
C SER A 348 7.26 -18.88 16.81
N ALA A 349 7.19 -20.21 16.81
CA ALA A 349 8.31 -21.06 17.17
C ALA A 349 9.48 -20.99 16.17
N PHE A 350 9.21 -20.61 14.93
CA PHE A 350 10.18 -20.49 13.85
C PHE A 350 10.44 -19.04 13.43
N LEU A 351 9.57 -18.11 13.85
CA LEU A 351 9.59 -16.69 13.53
C LEU A 351 9.77 -15.88 14.82
N PRO A 352 11.03 -15.56 15.22
CA PRO A 352 11.32 -14.84 16.46
C PRO A 352 10.63 -13.47 16.52
N GLU A 353 10.13 -13.06 17.69
CA GLU A 353 9.38 -11.81 17.91
C GLU A 353 10.17 -10.56 17.49
N ASP A 354 11.49 -10.54 17.66
CA ASP A 354 12.37 -9.41 17.27
C ASP A 354 12.37 -9.17 15.76
N ASP A 355 12.24 -10.24 14.96
CA ASP A 355 12.24 -10.20 13.51
C ASP A 355 10.82 -10.16 12.91
N TYR A 356 9.84 -10.73 13.64
CA TYR A 356 8.45 -10.88 13.23
C TYR A 356 7.49 -10.41 14.34
N PRO A 357 7.53 -9.11 14.66
CA PRO A 357 6.78 -8.57 15.79
C PRO A 357 5.27 -8.73 15.64
N GLY A 358 4.62 -9.11 16.73
CA GLY A 358 3.17 -9.24 16.82
C GLY A 358 2.60 -10.59 16.38
N VAL A 359 3.36 -11.47 15.74
CA VAL A 359 2.84 -12.76 15.23
C VAL A 359 2.31 -13.62 16.37
N ALA A 360 3.13 -13.84 17.42
CA ALA A 360 2.72 -14.65 18.57
C ALA A 360 1.54 -14.02 19.33
N ARG A 361 1.61 -12.71 19.61
CA ARG A 361 0.57 -11.97 20.33
C ARG A 361 -0.77 -12.05 19.60
N ARG A 362 -0.79 -11.75 18.28
CA ARG A 362 -2.03 -11.80 17.50
C ARG A 362 -2.58 -13.22 17.35
N GLY A 363 -1.70 -14.22 17.34
CA GLY A 363 -2.12 -15.61 17.38
C GLY A 363 -2.88 -15.92 18.68
N LEU A 364 -2.37 -15.48 19.82
CA LEU A 364 -3.05 -15.66 21.10
C LEU A 364 -4.39 -14.89 21.17
N ASP A 365 -4.41 -13.64 20.69
CA ASP A 365 -5.64 -12.82 20.66
C ASP A 365 -6.77 -13.53 19.89
N LEU A 366 -6.45 -14.06 18.68
CA LEU A 366 -7.42 -14.77 17.83
C LEU A 366 -7.86 -16.14 18.37
N SER A 367 -7.03 -16.79 19.20
CA SER A 367 -7.37 -18.09 19.79
C SER A 367 -8.28 -17.96 21.02
N LEU A 368 -8.48 -16.73 21.54
CA LEU A 368 -9.28 -16.46 22.72
C LEU A 368 -10.65 -15.82 22.40
N ASP A 369 -10.84 -15.29 21.18
CA ASP A 369 -12.10 -14.75 20.67
C ASP A 369 -13.01 -15.86 20.12
#